data_ccd6acd11044be2ead99c761318d8b97
#
_entry.id   ccd6acd11044be2ead99c761318d8b97
#
_cell.length_a   1.000
_cell.length_b   1.000
_cell.length_c   1.000
_cell.angle_alpha   90.00
_cell.angle_beta   90.00
_cell.angle_gamma   90.00
#
_symmetry.space_group_name_H-M   'P 1'
#
loop_
_entity.id
_entity.type
_entity.pdbx_description
1 polymer ?
#
loop_
_entity_poly.entity_id
_entity_poly.type
_entity_poly.pdbx_seq_one_letter_code
_entity_poly.pdbx_strand_id
1 'polypeptide(L)'
;RFLGNLETKRIYSLVPSVDSFVLLTKYMREKLNVGLRPSLLLEGIYNPVCIVPQKKRKKTILYTGKLDIRFGIRDLIKAFNDIDDSEFVLWICGFGLDRIFVEEAAKKDKRIIYWGVVEQKHVFEMQQQATLLVNPRKGHEEYTKYSFPSKTMEYMASGTPTIMYKLPGLPIEYEEYLVL
;
A
#
# COMPACT_ATOMS: atom_id res chain seq x y z
N ARG A 1 12.50 -16.50 13.06
CA ARG A 1 12.74 -17.13 11.72
C ARG A 1 12.44 -18.65 11.73
N PHE A 2 12.83 -19.39 12.78
CA PHE A 2 12.64 -20.85 12.84
C PHE A 2 11.16 -21.27 12.98
N LEU A 3 10.39 -20.59 13.82
CA LEU A 3 8.94 -20.84 13.99
C LEU A 3 8.15 -20.52 12.72
N GLY A 4 8.46 -19.41 12.02
CA GLY A 4 7.82 -19.06 10.74
C GLY A 4 8.04 -20.12 9.65
N ASN A 5 9.20 -20.79 9.60
CA ASN A 5 9.45 -21.88 8.67
C ASN A 5 8.63 -23.14 8.96
N LEU A 6 8.35 -23.44 10.24
CA LEU A 6 7.51 -24.58 10.64
C LEU A 6 6.04 -24.34 10.32
N GLU A 7 5.52 -23.15 10.59
CA GLU A 7 4.15 -22.75 10.23
C GLU A 7 3.96 -22.78 8.70
N THR A 8 4.91 -22.24 7.96
CA THR A 8 4.87 -22.25 6.49
C THR A 8 4.84 -23.68 5.97
N LYS A 9 5.71 -24.58 6.47
CA LYS A 9 5.72 -26.01 6.08
C LYS A 9 4.38 -26.68 6.39
N ARG A 10 3.80 -26.41 7.56
CA ARG A 10 2.50 -26.95 7.96
C ARG A 10 1.38 -26.47 7.05
N ILE A 11 1.35 -25.17 6.69
CA ILE A 11 0.37 -24.63 5.75
C ILE A 11 0.50 -25.32 4.39
N TYR A 12 1.72 -25.44 3.84
CA TYR A 12 1.92 -26.11 2.56
C TYR A 12 1.56 -27.60 2.60
N SER A 13 1.74 -28.30 3.71
CA SER A 13 1.33 -29.71 3.85
C SER A 13 -0.20 -29.91 3.84
N LEU A 14 -0.98 -28.88 4.15
CA LEU A 14 -2.44 -28.91 4.10
C LEU A 14 -3.01 -28.59 2.71
N VAL A 15 -2.23 -27.93 1.84
CA VAL A 15 -2.68 -27.53 0.50
C VAL A 15 -3.27 -28.69 -0.31
N PRO A 16 -2.73 -29.93 -0.30
CA PRO A 16 -3.33 -31.06 -1.03
C PRO A 16 -4.73 -31.43 -0.58
N SER A 17 -5.10 -31.10 0.67
CA SER A 17 -6.42 -31.41 1.26
C SER A 17 -7.46 -30.32 1.02
N VAL A 18 -7.11 -29.26 0.27
CA VAL A 18 -8.02 -28.14 -0.03
C VAL A 18 -8.71 -28.38 -1.37
N ASP A 19 -10.03 -28.36 -1.38
CA ASP A 19 -10.85 -28.62 -2.59
C ASP A 19 -10.91 -27.43 -3.54
N SER A 20 -10.96 -26.20 -3.01
CA SER A 20 -11.05 -24.97 -3.79
C SER A 20 -10.29 -23.82 -3.15
N PHE A 21 -9.91 -22.81 -3.96
CA PHE A 21 -9.07 -21.69 -3.52
C PHE A 21 -9.68 -20.34 -3.88
N VAL A 22 -9.49 -19.37 -2.99
CA VAL A 22 -9.58 -17.94 -3.32
C VAL A 22 -8.16 -17.37 -3.24
N LEU A 23 -7.69 -16.82 -4.33
CA LEU A 23 -6.31 -16.37 -4.51
C LEU A 23 -6.26 -14.85 -4.67
N LEU A 24 -5.30 -14.19 -4.04
CA LEU A 24 -5.11 -12.74 -4.15
C LEU A 24 -4.42 -12.33 -5.45
N THR A 25 -3.58 -13.22 -6.02
CA THR A 25 -2.88 -12.97 -7.28
C THR A 25 -2.78 -14.25 -8.11
N LYS A 26 -2.69 -14.10 -9.43
CA LYS A 26 -2.51 -15.23 -10.35
C LYS A 26 -1.28 -16.09 -10.05
N TYR A 27 -0.21 -15.49 -9.52
CA TYR A 27 1.04 -16.17 -9.18
C TYR A 27 0.90 -17.15 -8.01
N MET A 28 -0.12 -16.96 -7.15
CA MET A 28 -0.36 -17.89 -6.04
C MET A 28 -0.80 -19.28 -6.52
N ARG A 29 -1.41 -19.38 -7.72
CA ARG A 29 -1.86 -20.66 -8.28
C ARG A 29 -0.70 -21.65 -8.46
N GLU A 30 0.40 -21.18 -9.04
CA GLU A 30 1.61 -21.98 -9.22
C GLU A 30 2.33 -22.21 -7.89
N LYS A 31 2.52 -21.14 -7.09
CA LYS A 31 3.21 -21.21 -5.79
C LYS A 31 2.59 -22.22 -4.83
N LEU A 32 1.26 -22.33 -4.83
CA LEU A 32 0.50 -23.26 -3.98
C LEU A 32 0.23 -24.62 -4.65
N ASN A 33 0.73 -24.82 -5.89
CA ASN A 33 0.45 -26.04 -6.65
C ASN A 33 -1.05 -26.41 -6.70
N VAL A 34 -1.89 -25.43 -7.05
CA VAL A 34 -3.35 -25.57 -7.08
C VAL A 34 -3.78 -26.64 -8.10
N GLY A 35 -3.04 -26.80 -9.19
CA GLY A 35 -3.33 -27.76 -10.25
C GLY A 35 -4.66 -27.46 -10.95
N LEU A 36 -5.49 -28.50 -11.14
CA LEU A 36 -6.81 -28.38 -11.78
C LEU A 36 -7.96 -28.05 -10.82
N ARG A 37 -7.66 -27.90 -9.53
CA ARG A 37 -8.69 -27.58 -8.53
C ARG A 37 -9.35 -26.23 -8.80
N PRO A 38 -10.65 -26.08 -8.50
CA PRO A 38 -11.36 -24.83 -8.66
C PRO A 38 -10.65 -23.68 -7.92
N SER A 39 -10.52 -22.55 -8.58
CA SER A 39 -9.94 -21.35 -7.93
C SER A 39 -10.55 -20.08 -8.48
N LEU A 40 -10.80 -19.13 -7.57
CA LEU A 40 -11.25 -17.78 -7.87
C LEU A 40 -10.08 -16.81 -7.59
N LEU A 41 -9.84 -15.89 -8.51
CA LEU A 41 -8.95 -14.75 -8.27
C LEU A 41 -9.79 -13.62 -7.67
N LEU A 42 -9.43 -13.19 -6.47
CA LEU A 42 -10.09 -12.09 -5.75
C LEU A 42 -9.03 -11.34 -4.98
N GLU A 43 -8.63 -10.19 -5.46
CA GLU A 43 -7.53 -9.37 -4.93
C GLU A 43 -7.83 -8.81 -3.54
N GLY A 44 -9.10 -8.63 -3.24
CA GLY A 44 -9.60 -8.17 -1.95
C GLY A 44 -11.05 -7.74 -2.02
N ILE A 45 -11.59 -7.38 -0.88
CA ILE A 45 -12.93 -6.81 -0.75
C ILE A 45 -12.78 -5.43 -0.12
N TYR A 46 -13.34 -4.43 -0.77
CA TYR A 46 -13.41 -3.09 -0.25
C TYR A 46 -14.87 -2.72 0.03
N ASN A 47 -15.17 -2.37 1.28
CA ASN A 47 -16.48 -1.82 1.61
C ASN A 47 -16.53 -0.36 1.16
N PRO A 48 -17.44 0.01 0.27
CA PRO A 48 -17.54 1.40 -0.19
C PRO A 48 -17.81 2.31 1.00
N VAL A 49 -16.88 3.24 1.24
CA VAL A 49 -17.11 4.34 2.17
C VAL A 49 -17.82 5.44 1.40
N CYS A 50 -18.83 6.05 2.01
CA CYS A 50 -19.52 7.18 1.38
C CYS A 50 -18.50 8.28 1.03
N ILE A 51 -18.35 8.57 -0.26
CA ILE A 51 -17.51 9.67 -0.72
C ILE A 51 -18.26 10.95 -0.40
N VAL A 52 -17.86 11.62 0.68
CA VAL A 52 -18.32 12.98 0.95
C VAL A 52 -17.35 13.91 0.22
N PRO A 53 -17.84 14.75 -0.71
CA PRO A 53 -16.95 15.67 -1.41
C PRO A 53 -16.17 16.53 -0.40
N GLN A 54 -14.86 16.33 -0.37
CA GLN A 54 -13.96 17.08 0.49
C GLN A 54 -13.30 18.21 -0.31
N LYS A 55 -13.11 19.36 0.33
CA LYS A 55 -12.31 20.43 -0.27
C LYS A 55 -10.87 19.96 -0.41
N LYS A 56 -10.41 19.80 -1.65
CA LYS A 56 -9.01 19.45 -1.94
C LYS A 56 -8.06 20.50 -1.37
N ARG A 57 -7.02 20.05 -0.70
CA ARG A 57 -5.89 20.88 -0.29
C ARG A 57 -4.88 20.91 -1.42
N LYS A 58 -4.51 22.10 -1.85
CA LYS A 58 -3.52 22.26 -2.92
C LYS A 58 -2.15 21.72 -2.49
N LYS A 59 -1.44 21.08 -3.42
CA LYS A 59 -0.06 20.61 -3.26
C LYS A 59 0.17 19.70 -2.04
N THR A 60 -0.84 18.92 -1.66
CA THR A 60 -0.75 17.98 -0.52
C THR A 60 -0.56 16.57 -1.04
N ILE A 61 0.57 15.96 -0.70
CA ILE A 61 0.89 14.55 -0.94
C ILE A 61 0.64 13.77 0.34
N LEU A 62 -0.03 12.62 0.27
CA LEU A 62 -0.31 11.80 1.43
C LEU A 62 0.22 10.37 1.26
N TYR A 63 0.90 9.91 2.29
CA TYR A 63 1.24 8.50 2.51
C TYR A 63 0.51 7.98 3.74
N THR A 64 -0.15 6.84 3.61
CA THR A 64 -0.74 6.11 4.74
C THR A 64 -0.26 4.66 4.74
N GLY A 65 0.34 4.20 5.82
CA GLY A 65 0.82 2.83 5.86
C GLY A 65 1.87 2.55 6.92
N LYS A 66 2.53 1.40 6.75
CA LYS A 66 3.58 0.96 7.67
C LYS A 66 4.88 1.73 7.40
N LEU A 67 5.43 2.34 8.44
CA LEU A 67 6.69 3.06 8.36
C LEU A 67 7.86 2.09 8.44
N ASP A 68 8.29 1.58 7.29
CA ASP A 68 9.37 0.61 7.18
C ASP A 68 10.02 0.77 5.80
N ILE A 69 11.34 0.68 5.74
CA ILE A 69 12.14 0.81 4.52
C ILE A 69 11.63 -0.09 3.38
N ARG A 70 11.11 -1.28 3.70
CA ARG A 70 10.55 -2.23 2.73
C ARG A 70 9.31 -1.71 2.00
N PHE A 71 8.63 -0.71 2.58
CA PHE A 71 7.47 -0.05 1.97
C PHE A 71 7.81 1.30 1.34
N GLY A 72 9.12 1.66 1.26
CA GLY A 72 9.61 2.79 0.50
C GLY A 72 9.49 4.14 1.21
N ILE A 73 9.18 4.19 2.52
CA ILE A 73 9.00 5.48 3.24
C ILE A 73 10.25 6.37 3.19
N ARG A 74 11.44 5.79 3.24
CA ARG A 74 12.70 6.57 3.17
C ARG A 74 12.92 7.14 1.77
N ASP A 75 12.59 6.37 0.73
CA ASP A 75 12.70 6.85 -0.66
C ASP A 75 11.70 7.97 -0.94
N LEU A 76 10.47 7.86 -0.38
CA LEU A 76 9.46 8.91 -0.48
C LEU A 76 9.94 10.22 0.13
N ILE A 77 10.48 10.18 1.36
CA ILE A 77 10.98 11.38 2.04
C ILE A 77 12.15 11.98 1.27
N LYS A 78 13.08 11.14 0.76
CA LYS A 78 14.18 11.61 -0.09
C LYS A 78 13.67 12.32 -1.34
N ALA A 79 12.78 11.69 -2.09
CA ALA A 79 12.21 12.28 -3.30
C ALA A 79 11.41 13.57 -3.00
N PHE A 80 10.72 13.64 -1.86
CA PHE A 80 10.01 14.85 -1.45
C PHE A 80 10.96 16.00 -1.14
N ASN A 81 12.13 15.73 -0.54
CA ASN A 81 13.14 16.75 -0.25
C ASN A 81 13.75 17.35 -1.53
N ASP A 82 13.71 16.63 -2.66
CA ASP A 82 14.18 17.11 -3.95
C ASP A 82 13.17 18.06 -4.63
N ILE A 83 11.95 18.23 -4.08
CA ILE A 83 10.95 19.18 -4.58
C ILE A 83 11.29 20.58 -4.08
N ASP A 84 11.71 21.45 -4.99
CA ASP A 84 12.05 22.84 -4.70
C ASP A 84 10.82 23.77 -4.81
N ASP A 85 9.75 23.43 -4.12
CA ASP A 85 8.54 24.24 -4.01
C ASP A 85 8.00 24.18 -2.58
N SER A 86 8.07 25.32 -1.90
CA SER A 86 7.70 25.42 -0.47
C SER A 86 6.20 25.23 -0.19
N GLU A 87 5.35 25.29 -1.22
CA GLU A 87 3.90 25.08 -1.05
C GLU A 87 3.51 23.60 -1.00
N PHE A 88 4.41 22.68 -1.43
CA PHE A 88 4.15 21.25 -1.28
C PHE A 88 4.23 20.83 0.18
N VAL A 89 3.28 20.00 0.59
CA VAL A 89 3.22 19.42 1.93
C VAL A 89 3.11 17.91 1.82
N LEU A 90 3.93 17.18 2.59
CA LEU A 90 3.87 15.73 2.71
C LEU A 90 3.22 15.35 4.04
N TRP A 91 2.06 14.73 3.97
CA TRP A 91 1.40 14.11 5.10
C TRP A 91 1.78 12.65 5.22
N ILE A 92 2.16 12.22 6.41
CA ILE A 92 2.51 10.82 6.69
C ILE A 92 1.68 10.33 7.85
N CYS A 93 0.88 9.26 7.62
CA CYS A 93 0.12 8.56 8.65
C CYS A 93 0.58 7.11 8.76
N GLY A 94 0.73 6.62 9.99
CA GLY A 94 1.06 5.23 10.25
C GLY A 94 2.07 5.01 11.37
N PHE A 95 2.54 3.78 11.47
CA PHE A 95 3.54 3.39 12.46
C PHE A 95 4.51 2.36 11.88
N GLY A 96 5.64 2.15 12.53
CA GLY A 96 6.61 1.14 12.11
C GLY A 96 8.04 1.40 12.61
N LEU A 97 8.98 0.60 12.10
CA LEU A 97 10.38 0.63 12.55
C LEU A 97 11.08 1.96 12.19
N ASP A 98 10.65 2.61 11.10
CA ASP A 98 11.22 3.89 10.63
C ASP A 98 10.51 5.12 11.22
N ARG A 99 9.72 4.96 12.29
CA ARG A 99 9.03 6.09 12.95
C ARG A 99 9.99 7.20 13.34
N ILE A 100 11.09 6.86 13.99
CA ILE A 100 12.09 7.85 14.44
C ILE A 100 12.66 8.62 13.23
N PHE A 101 12.97 7.91 12.14
CA PHE A 101 13.44 8.54 10.90
C PHE A 101 12.44 9.56 10.33
N VAL A 102 11.13 9.22 10.34
CA VAL A 102 10.07 10.12 9.88
C VAL A 102 9.93 11.33 10.80
N GLU A 103 9.98 11.15 12.12
CA GLU A 103 9.93 12.23 13.11
C GLU A 103 11.12 13.20 12.96
N GLU A 104 12.32 12.68 12.69
CA GLU A 104 13.50 13.51 12.43
C GLU A 104 13.39 14.28 11.10
N ALA A 105 12.87 13.65 10.05
CA ALA A 105 12.61 14.32 8.79
C ALA A 105 11.61 15.48 8.95
N ALA A 106 10.51 15.26 9.70
CA ALA A 106 9.52 16.30 10.00
C ALA A 106 10.08 17.46 10.87
N LYS A 107 11.09 17.20 11.69
CA LYS A 107 11.79 18.27 12.43
C LYS A 107 12.67 19.13 11.51
N LYS A 108 13.31 18.50 10.50
CA LYS A 108 14.24 19.16 9.56
C LYS A 108 13.50 19.94 8.48
N ASP A 109 12.43 19.38 7.90
CA ASP A 109 11.61 20.02 6.87
C ASP A 109 10.18 20.21 7.37
N LYS A 110 9.76 21.47 7.57
CA LYS A 110 8.41 21.81 8.07
C LYS A 110 7.28 21.50 7.08
N ARG A 111 7.61 21.18 5.84
CA ARG A 111 6.63 20.69 4.84
C ARG A 111 6.23 19.24 5.10
N ILE A 112 6.99 18.48 5.88
CA ILE A 112 6.68 17.09 6.25
C ILE A 112 5.92 17.10 7.57
N ILE A 113 4.68 16.61 7.53
CA ILE A 113 3.80 16.55 8.72
C ILE A 113 3.53 15.08 9.03
N TYR A 114 4.06 14.62 10.16
CA TYR A 114 3.78 13.28 10.67
C TYR A 114 2.60 13.30 11.64
N TRP A 115 1.54 12.60 11.26
CA TRP A 115 0.28 12.51 12.01
C TRP A 115 0.23 11.33 13.00
N GLY A 116 1.22 10.43 12.96
CA GLY A 116 1.19 9.20 13.75
C GLY A 116 0.12 8.21 13.28
N VAL A 117 -0.45 7.48 14.23
CA VAL A 117 -1.57 6.58 13.96
C VAL A 117 -2.86 7.40 14.00
N VAL A 118 -3.59 7.38 12.90
CA VAL A 118 -4.85 8.11 12.71
C VAL A 118 -5.98 7.09 12.56
N GLU A 119 -7.15 7.39 13.11
CA GLU A 119 -8.35 6.57 12.97
C GLU A 119 -8.73 6.42 11.48
N GLN A 120 -9.17 5.23 11.08
CA GLN A 120 -9.41 4.89 9.67
C GLN A 120 -10.38 5.87 8.97
N LYS A 121 -11.42 6.32 9.67
CA LYS A 121 -12.36 7.32 9.13
C LYS A 121 -11.64 8.61 8.74
N HIS A 122 -10.80 9.14 9.61
CA HIS A 122 -10.03 10.36 9.36
C HIS A 122 -8.96 10.14 8.28
N VAL A 123 -8.32 8.95 8.23
CA VAL A 123 -7.39 8.61 7.14
C VAL A 123 -8.10 8.72 5.79
N PHE A 124 -9.33 8.21 5.68
CA PHE A 124 -10.10 8.29 4.44
C PHE A 124 -10.45 9.74 4.06
N GLU A 125 -10.84 10.57 5.03
CA GLU A 125 -11.07 12.00 4.81
C GLU A 125 -9.79 12.71 4.33
N MET A 126 -8.63 12.38 4.92
CA MET A 126 -7.33 12.91 4.50
C MET A 126 -6.97 12.46 3.08
N GLN A 127 -7.25 11.20 2.72
CA GLN A 127 -7.06 10.69 1.36
C GLN A 127 -7.89 11.50 0.35
N GLN A 128 -9.14 11.82 0.68
CA GLN A 128 -10.00 12.64 -0.17
C GLN A 128 -9.55 14.10 -0.24
N GLN A 129 -8.94 14.64 0.82
CA GLN A 129 -8.45 16.03 0.86
C GLN A 129 -7.11 16.19 0.12
N ALA A 130 -6.28 15.16 0.08
CA ALA A 130 -4.98 15.22 -0.57
C ALA A 130 -5.09 15.46 -2.09
N THR A 131 -4.08 16.08 -2.66
CA THR A 131 -3.97 16.26 -4.12
C THR A 131 -3.46 14.99 -4.79
N LEU A 132 -2.58 14.26 -4.09
CA LEU A 132 -1.91 13.06 -4.58
C LEU A 132 -1.71 12.07 -3.45
N LEU A 133 -1.97 10.79 -3.72
CA LEU A 133 -1.63 9.68 -2.83
C LEU A 133 -0.39 8.96 -3.38
N VAL A 134 0.47 8.48 -2.48
CA VAL A 134 1.71 7.80 -2.88
C VAL A 134 1.83 6.45 -2.21
N ASN A 135 2.06 5.40 -3.01
CA ASN A 135 2.45 4.08 -2.53
C ASN A 135 3.87 3.76 -3.06
N PRO A 136 4.93 4.11 -2.31
CA PRO A 136 6.32 4.03 -2.78
C PRO A 136 6.92 2.63 -2.67
N ARG A 137 6.11 1.59 -2.47
CA ARG A 137 6.54 0.19 -2.36
C ARG A 137 7.08 -0.31 -3.69
N LYS A 138 8.34 -0.72 -3.72
CA LYS A 138 9.00 -1.30 -4.90
C LYS A 138 8.56 -2.74 -5.16
N GLY A 139 8.49 -3.13 -6.43
CA GLY A 139 8.02 -4.44 -6.88
C GLY A 139 9.10 -5.53 -7.05
N HIS A 140 10.36 -5.28 -6.66
CA HIS A 140 11.47 -6.21 -6.90
C HIS A 140 11.54 -7.38 -5.91
N GLU A 141 10.87 -7.29 -4.77
CA GLU A 141 10.82 -8.37 -3.78
C GLU A 141 9.88 -9.50 -4.23
N GLU A 142 10.32 -10.74 -4.14
CA GLU A 142 9.54 -11.90 -4.62
C GLU A 142 8.13 -11.96 -4.03
N TYR A 143 7.97 -11.60 -2.76
CA TYR A 143 6.66 -11.64 -2.09
C TYR A 143 5.62 -10.69 -2.70
N THR A 144 6.05 -9.67 -3.44
CA THR A 144 5.16 -8.72 -4.11
C THR A 144 4.32 -9.37 -5.22
N LYS A 145 4.78 -10.51 -5.75
CA LYS A 145 4.03 -11.34 -6.70
C LYS A 145 2.81 -11.99 -6.06
N TYR A 146 2.89 -12.28 -4.76
CA TYR A 146 1.87 -13.05 -4.02
C TYR A 146 0.99 -12.18 -3.13
N SER A 147 1.08 -10.86 -3.24
CA SER A 147 0.30 -9.94 -2.43
C SER A 147 -0.27 -8.82 -3.27
N PHE A 148 -1.56 -8.55 -3.07
CA PHE A 148 -2.17 -7.32 -3.54
C PHE A 148 -2.14 -6.29 -2.41
N PRO A 149 -1.65 -5.06 -2.63
CA PRO A 149 -1.59 -4.05 -1.57
C PRO A 149 -2.99 -3.47 -1.30
N SER A 150 -3.58 -3.82 -0.16
CA SER A 150 -4.91 -3.32 0.24
C SER A 150 -5.02 -1.78 0.20
N LYS A 151 -3.92 -1.07 0.45
CA LYS A 151 -3.85 0.38 0.34
C LYS A 151 -4.14 0.90 -1.07
N THR A 152 -3.80 0.15 -2.11
CA THR A 152 -4.12 0.53 -3.48
C THR A 152 -5.64 0.61 -3.70
N MET A 153 -6.41 -0.35 -3.16
CA MET A 153 -7.87 -0.29 -3.23
C MET A 153 -8.45 0.90 -2.45
N GLU A 154 -7.95 1.14 -1.24
CA GLU A 154 -8.38 2.30 -0.45
C GLU A 154 -8.10 3.62 -1.18
N TYR A 155 -6.93 3.74 -1.81
CA TYR A 155 -6.52 4.92 -2.54
C TYR A 155 -7.41 5.15 -3.77
N MET A 156 -7.61 4.13 -4.59
CA MET A 156 -8.52 4.21 -5.74
C MET A 156 -9.95 4.58 -5.30
N ALA A 157 -10.45 3.96 -4.23
CA ALA A 157 -11.78 4.23 -3.71
C ALA A 157 -11.93 5.66 -3.14
N SER A 158 -10.84 6.33 -2.77
CA SER A 158 -10.89 7.74 -2.34
C SER A 158 -11.15 8.72 -3.48
N GLY A 159 -10.99 8.30 -4.74
CA GLY A 159 -11.09 9.15 -5.93
C GLY A 159 -9.94 10.15 -6.07
N THR A 160 -8.85 9.99 -5.31
CA THR A 160 -7.67 10.86 -5.38
C THR A 160 -6.60 10.19 -6.25
N PRO A 161 -5.98 10.92 -7.20
CA PRO A 161 -4.90 10.40 -8.02
C PRO A 161 -3.84 9.72 -7.17
N THR A 162 -3.38 8.54 -7.61
CA THR A 162 -2.43 7.73 -6.87
C THR A 162 -1.22 7.42 -7.73
N ILE A 163 -0.01 7.72 -7.23
CA ILE A 163 1.26 7.33 -7.82
C ILE A 163 1.86 6.14 -7.07
N MET A 164 2.35 5.15 -7.81
CA MET A 164 3.00 3.98 -7.22
C MET A 164 3.92 3.28 -8.22
N TYR A 165 4.82 2.46 -7.71
CA TYR A 165 5.55 1.54 -8.59
C TYR A 165 4.65 0.40 -9.06
N LYS A 166 4.80 -0.01 -10.32
CA LYS A 166 4.14 -1.21 -10.85
C LYS A 166 4.57 -2.43 -10.04
N LEU A 167 3.58 -3.11 -9.45
CA LEU A 167 3.80 -4.33 -8.68
C LEU A 167 3.42 -5.55 -9.52
N PRO A 168 4.22 -6.64 -9.48
CA PRO A 168 3.89 -7.85 -10.24
C PRO A 168 2.53 -8.46 -9.92
N GLY A 169 2.06 -8.30 -8.67
CA GLY A 169 0.75 -8.80 -8.23
C GLY A 169 -0.43 -7.89 -8.59
N LEU A 170 -0.19 -6.71 -9.20
CA LEU A 170 -1.24 -5.80 -9.63
C LEU A 170 -1.81 -6.28 -10.97
N PRO A 171 -3.14 -6.56 -11.07
CA PRO A 171 -3.77 -6.85 -12.34
C PRO A 171 -3.74 -5.62 -13.27
N ILE A 172 -3.68 -5.89 -14.59
CA ILE A 172 -3.54 -4.84 -15.62
C ILE A 172 -4.75 -3.87 -15.64
N GLU A 173 -5.91 -4.36 -15.24
CA GLU A 173 -7.16 -3.61 -15.19
C GLU A 173 -7.12 -2.43 -14.22
N TYR A 174 -6.19 -2.46 -13.25
CA TYR A 174 -6.01 -1.36 -12.30
C TYR A 174 -5.04 -0.28 -12.80
N GLU A 175 -4.26 -0.57 -13.86
CA GLU A 175 -3.21 0.36 -14.32
C GLU A 175 -3.79 1.67 -14.86
N GLU A 176 -4.99 1.66 -15.45
CA GLU A 176 -5.66 2.85 -15.97
C GLU A 176 -6.08 3.86 -14.87
N TYR A 177 -6.19 3.41 -13.61
CA TYR A 177 -6.56 4.26 -12.47
C TYR A 177 -5.36 4.77 -11.68
N LEU A 178 -4.14 4.42 -12.09
CA LEU A 178 -2.92 4.67 -11.34
C LEU A 178 -1.87 5.37 -12.22
N VAL A 179 -1.04 6.19 -11.59
CA VAL A 179 0.19 6.72 -12.20
C VAL A 179 1.33 5.79 -11.81
N LEU A 180 1.90 5.08 -12.80
CA LEU A 180 2.91 4.03 -12.60
C LEU A 180 4.31 4.49 -13.04
#